data_de4650223f5cf9ecbeacf005999fde71
#
_entry.id   de4650223f5cf9ecbeacf005999fde71
#
_cell.length_a   1.000
_cell.length_b   1.000
_cell.length_c   1.000
_cell.angle_alpha   90.00
_cell.angle_beta   90.00
_cell.angle_gamma   90.00
#
_symmetry.space_group_name_H-M   'P 1'
#
loop_
_entity.id
_entity.type
_entity.pdbx_description
1 polymer ?
#
loop_
_entity_poly.entity_id
_entity_poly.type
_entity_poly.pdbx_seq_one_letter_code
_entity_poly.pdbx_strand_id
1 'polypeptide(L)'
;MYDPVGGDFSEPAVRSMGWKGRYLVIGFASGPIPSIPLNLTLLKGCSIVGVFWGRFTMEETEVHLANIDTLWQWFEEGKIKPVITDVFPIEEYEGAYAAMMERRAKGKVILTF
;
A
#
# COMPACT_ATOMS: atom_id res chain seq x y z
N MET A 1 11.26 3.56 2.90
CA MET A 1 10.70 2.53 1.99
C MET A 1 9.27 2.24 2.40
N TYR A 2 8.37 2.07 1.45
CA TYR A 2 6.95 1.74 1.67
C TYR A 2 6.74 0.29 1.19
N ASP A 3 6.36 -0.62 2.10
CA ASP A 3 6.25 -2.05 1.79
C ASP A 3 4.85 -2.63 2.08
N PRO A 4 4.00 -2.77 1.05
CA PRO A 4 2.72 -3.48 1.16
C PRO A 4 2.83 -4.97 0.82
N VAL A 5 4.02 -5.45 0.43
CA VAL A 5 4.23 -6.79 -0.15
C VAL A 5 4.73 -7.79 0.89
N GLY A 6 5.74 -7.41 1.66
CA GLY A 6 6.36 -8.32 2.65
C GLY A 6 7.15 -9.47 2.02
N GLY A 7 7.20 -10.60 2.76
CA GLY A 7 7.85 -11.82 2.30
C GLY A 7 9.35 -11.68 2.10
N ASP A 8 9.88 -12.38 1.10
CA ASP A 8 11.33 -12.49 0.86
C ASP A 8 12.01 -11.16 0.47
N PHE A 9 11.23 -10.16 0.07
CA PHE A 9 11.76 -8.83 -0.27
C PHE A 9 12.09 -7.98 0.96
N SER A 10 11.52 -8.26 2.12
CA SER A 10 11.60 -7.39 3.29
C SER A 10 13.01 -7.30 3.87
N GLU A 11 13.71 -8.42 4.07
CA GLU A 11 15.08 -8.39 4.62
C GLU A 11 16.08 -7.72 3.66
N PRO A 12 16.15 -8.04 2.36
CA PRO A 12 16.95 -7.30 1.40
C PRO A 12 16.65 -5.80 1.37
N ALA A 13 15.37 -5.43 1.50
CA ALA A 13 14.94 -4.05 1.57
C ALA A 13 15.50 -3.33 2.81
N VAL A 14 15.41 -3.94 4.01
CA VAL A 14 16.01 -3.39 5.23
C VAL A 14 17.53 -3.29 5.11
N ARG A 15 18.19 -4.29 4.50
CA ARG A 15 19.65 -4.26 4.24
C ARG A 15 20.06 -3.12 3.31
N SER A 16 19.19 -2.69 2.40
CA SER A 16 19.45 -1.57 1.48
C SER A 16 19.18 -0.19 2.08
N MET A 17 18.61 -0.12 3.30
CA MET A 17 18.27 1.15 3.94
C MET A 17 19.51 2.02 4.20
N GLY A 18 19.36 3.32 3.97
CA GLY A 18 20.33 4.33 4.36
C GLY A 18 20.20 4.73 5.83
N TRP A 19 21.20 5.48 6.30
CA TRP A 19 21.21 6.05 7.66
C TRP A 19 19.96 6.89 7.95
N LYS A 20 19.32 6.66 9.11
CA LYS A 20 18.04 7.26 9.51
C LYS A 20 16.86 6.94 8.57
N GLY A 21 17.01 5.95 7.70
CA GLY A 21 15.94 5.50 6.82
C GLY A 21 14.76 4.91 7.61
N ARG A 22 13.56 4.98 7.02
CA ARG A 22 12.34 4.39 7.60
C ARG A 22 11.78 3.33 6.68
N TYR A 23 11.64 2.12 7.18
CA TYR A 23 10.95 1.02 6.51
C TYR A 23 9.52 0.94 7.05
N LEU A 24 8.54 1.24 6.21
CA LEU A 24 7.12 1.30 6.57
C LEU A 24 6.47 -0.05 6.24
N VAL A 25 6.01 -0.74 7.26
CA VAL A 25 5.27 -2.01 7.15
C VAL A 25 3.79 -1.68 6.92
N ILE A 26 3.31 -1.89 5.68
CA ILE A 26 1.94 -1.58 5.27
C ILE A 26 1.09 -2.85 5.20
N GLY A 27 1.68 -3.96 4.73
CA GLY A 27 0.96 -5.22 4.55
C GLY A 27 1.85 -6.36 4.06
N PHE A 28 1.23 -7.50 3.80
CA PHE A 28 1.89 -8.74 3.44
C PHE A 28 1.20 -9.40 2.23
N ALA A 29 1.10 -8.66 1.12
CA ALA A 29 0.39 -9.13 -0.08
C ALA A 29 1.03 -10.38 -0.73
N SER A 30 2.31 -10.68 -0.42
CA SER A 30 2.96 -11.93 -0.81
C SER A 30 2.49 -13.16 -0.02
N GLY A 31 1.81 -12.94 1.13
CA GLY A 31 1.33 -13.97 2.06
C GLY A 31 2.25 -14.19 3.26
N PRO A 32 3.51 -14.66 3.11
CA PRO A 32 4.38 -14.91 4.25
C PRO A 32 4.75 -13.63 5.02
N ILE A 33 4.66 -13.70 6.35
CA ILE A 33 5.16 -12.63 7.24
C ILE A 33 6.66 -12.83 7.41
N PRO A 34 7.50 -11.82 7.07
CA PRO A 34 8.94 -11.95 7.13
C PRO A 34 9.47 -11.92 8.57
N SER A 35 10.57 -12.62 8.82
CA SER A 35 11.35 -12.52 10.05
C SER A 35 12.62 -11.73 9.78
N ILE A 36 12.75 -10.55 10.39
CA ILE A 36 13.87 -9.63 10.16
C ILE A 36 14.82 -9.68 11.37
N PRO A 37 16.13 -9.95 11.17
CA PRO A 37 17.11 -9.86 12.24
C PRO A 37 17.20 -8.42 12.79
N LEU A 38 16.88 -8.22 14.07
CA LEU A 38 16.82 -6.89 14.69
C LEU A 38 18.14 -6.12 14.65
N ASN A 39 19.29 -6.83 14.65
CA ASN A 39 20.59 -6.19 14.54
C ASN A 39 20.76 -5.35 13.26
N LEU A 40 19.97 -5.60 12.20
CA LEU A 40 20.01 -4.81 10.99
C LEU A 40 19.59 -3.36 11.24
N THR A 41 18.62 -3.13 12.12
CA THR A 41 18.17 -1.76 12.47
C THR A 41 19.31 -1.00 13.16
N LEU A 42 20.04 -1.65 14.06
CA LEU A 42 21.21 -1.09 14.71
C LEU A 42 22.33 -0.76 13.72
N LEU A 43 22.73 -1.74 12.89
CA LEU A 43 23.83 -1.60 11.93
C LEU A 43 23.56 -0.54 10.86
N LYS A 44 22.30 -0.41 10.44
CA LYS A 44 21.85 0.56 9.44
C LYS A 44 21.47 1.92 10.05
N GLY A 45 21.28 1.98 11.37
CA GLY A 45 20.74 3.18 12.01
C GLY A 45 19.40 3.59 11.44
N CYS A 46 18.52 2.60 11.13
CA CYS A 46 17.22 2.80 10.52
C CYS A 46 16.08 2.38 11.46
N SER A 47 14.85 2.70 11.07
CA SER A 47 13.65 2.33 11.82
C SER A 47 12.73 1.44 10.99
N ILE A 48 12.13 0.44 11.63
CA ILE A 48 11.00 -0.33 11.10
C ILE A 48 9.74 0.19 11.79
N VAL A 49 8.77 0.67 11.02
CA VAL A 49 7.58 1.36 11.52
C VAL A 49 6.33 0.68 10.97
N GLY A 50 5.45 0.21 11.86
CA GLY A 50 4.14 -0.31 11.50
C GLY A 50 3.21 0.83 11.09
N VAL A 51 2.43 0.61 10.02
CA VAL A 51 1.42 1.53 9.52
C VAL A 51 0.10 0.77 9.43
N PHE A 52 -0.67 0.80 10.51
CA PHE A 52 -1.99 0.16 10.55
C PHE A 52 -3.08 1.18 10.22
N TRP A 53 -3.25 1.44 8.93
CA TRP A 53 -4.19 2.44 8.44
C TRP A 53 -5.64 2.18 8.90
N GLY A 54 -6.09 0.94 8.91
CA GLY A 54 -7.45 0.59 9.38
C GLY A 54 -7.69 1.02 10.84
N ARG A 55 -6.70 0.83 11.72
CA ARG A 55 -6.80 1.32 13.11
C ARG A 55 -6.77 2.84 13.19
N PHE A 56 -5.88 3.48 12.42
CA PHE A 56 -5.80 4.93 12.35
C PHE A 56 -7.16 5.58 11.99
N THR A 57 -7.91 5.01 11.03
CA THR A 57 -9.23 5.54 10.64
C THR A 57 -10.26 5.50 11.77
N MET A 58 -10.10 4.56 12.73
CA MET A 58 -10.99 4.44 13.89
C MET A 58 -10.54 5.29 15.08
N GLU A 59 -9.24 5.33 15.36
CA GLU A 59 -8.68 6.03 16.52
C GLU A 59 -8.53 7.54 16.29
N GLU A 60 -8.27 7.94 15.02
CA GLU A 60 -8.02 9.32 14.62
C GLU A 60 -8.98 9.75 13.49
N THR A 61 -10.28 9.50 13.68
CA THR A 61 -11.32 9.68 12.65
C THR A 61 -11.34 11.10 12.08
N GLU A 62 -11.21 12.13 12.91
CA GLU A 62 -11.22 13.53 12.44
C GLU A 62 -10.03 13.83 11.51
N VAL A 63 -8.83 13.34 11.89
CA VAL A 63 -7.64 13.49 11.05
C VAL A 63 -7.77 12.71 9.76
N HIS A 64 -8.36 11.51 9.83
CA HIS A 64 -8.65 10.70 8.65
C HIS A 64 -9.58 11.43 7.68
N LEU A 65 -10.69 12.01 8.16
CA LEU A 65 -11.64 12.75 7.32
C LEU A 65 -10.97 13.97 6.67
N ALA A 66 -10.19 14.75 7.42
CA ALA A 66 -9.43 15.86 6.87
C ALA A 66 -8.42 15.43 5.78
N ASN A 67 -7.80 14.26 5.95
CA ASN A 67 -6.94 13.68 4.92
C ASN A 67 -7.72 13.29 3.66
N ILE A 68 -8.94 12.75 3.81
CA ILE A 68 -9.81 12.41 2.67
C ILE A 68 -10.20 13.68 1.91
N ASP A 69 -10.61 14.74 2.60
CA ASP A 69 -10.95 16.03 1.98
C ASP A 69 -9.75 16.60 1.19
N THR A 70 -8.55 16.51 1.77
CA THR A 70 -7.32 16.93 1.09
C THR A 70 -7.05 16.11 -0.19
N LEU A 71 -7.26 14.79 -0.12
CA LEU A 71 -7.08 13.91 -1.28
C LEU A 71 -8.11 14.20 -2.39
N TRP A 72 -9.37 14.48 -2.02
CA TRP A 72 -10.40 14.90 -2.97
C TRP A 72 -10.03 16.22 -3.65
N GLN A 73 -9.61 17.20 -2.89
CA GLN A 73 -9.15 18.47 -3.45
C GLN A 73 -8.00 18.26 -4.44
N TRP A 74 -7.01 17.44 -4.10
CA TRP A 74 -5.89 17.14 -5.01
C TRP A 74 -6.33 16.39 -6.26
N PHE A 75 -7.35 15.55 -6.15
CA PHE A 75 -7.92 14.87 -7.31
C PHE A 75 -8.63 15.87 -8.23
N GLU A 76 -9.47 16.75 -7.69
CA GLU A 76 -10.16 17.81 -8.44
C GLU A 76 -9.19 18.79 -9.13
N GLU A 77 -8.12 19.15 -8.44
CA GLU A 77 -7.03 19.98 -8.97
C GLU A 77 -6.14 19.24 -9.98
N GLY A 78 -6.35 17.94 -10.19
CA GLY A 78 -5.56 17.12 -11.10
C GLY A 78 -4.12 16.82 -10.61
N LYS A 79 -3.82 17.08 -9.32
CA LYS A 79 -2.53 16.77 -8.71
C LYS A 79 -2.32 15.27 -8.53
N ILE A 80 -3.40 14.52 -8.28
CA ILE A 80 -3.39 13.06 -8.26
C ILE A 80 -4.31 12.54 -9.35
N LYS A 81 -3.84 11.52 -10.07
CA LYS A 81 -4.57 10.88 -11.18
C LYS A 81 -4.49 9.37 -11.01
N PRO A 82 -5.52 8.73 -10.43
CA PRO A 82 -5.56 7.27 -10.35
C PRO A 82 -5.46 6.64 -11.73
N VAL A 83 -4.61 5.64 -11.87
CA VAL A 83 -4.50 4.88 -13.12
C VAL A 83 -5.64 3.86 -13.14
N ILE A 84 -6.58 4.03 -14.07
CA ILE A 84 -7.65 3.07 -14.35
C ILE A 84 -7.20 2.27 -15.57
N THR A 85 -7.11 0.94 -15.44
CA THR A 85 -6.67 0.07 -16.53
C THR A 85 -7.81 -0.68 -17.18
N ASP A 86 -8.85 -1.00 -16.42
CA ASP A 86 -9.95 -1.80 -16.90
C ASP A 86 -11.28 -1.29 -16.33
N VAL A 87 -12.30 -1.27 -17.16
CA VAL A 87 -13.67 -0.91 -16.78
C VAL A 87 -14.58 -2.02 -17.30
N PHE A 88 -15.41 -2.57 -16.40
CA PHE A 88 -16.38 -3.62 -16.71
C PHE A 88 -17.78 -3.17 -16.31
N PRO A 89 -18.83 -3.49 -17.07
CA PRO A 89 -20.18 -3.42 -16.56
C PRO A 89 -20.36 -4.41 -15.39
N ILE A 90 -21.29 -4.12 -14.49
CA ILE A 90 -21.49 -4.95 -13.28
C ILE A 90 -21.81 -6.42 -13.64
N GLU A 91 -22.49 -6.64 -14.76
CA GLU A 91 -22.82 -7.99 -15.26
C GLU A 91 -21.57 -8.83 -15.59
N GLU A 92 -20.44 -8.17 -15.86
CA GLU A 92 -19.16 -8.81 -16.16
C GLU A 92 -18.21 -8.85 -14.95
N TYR A 93 -18.74 -8.77 -13.73
CA TYR A 93 -17.94 -8.73 -12.48
C TYR A 93 -16.93 -9.90 -12.38
N GLU A 94 -17.28 -11.09 -12.91
CA GLU A 94 -16.37 -12.24 -12.89
C GLU A 94 -15.09 -11.96 -13.70
N GLY A 95 -15.19 -11.25 -14.82
CA GLY A 95 -14.03 -10.81 -15.62
C GLY A 95 -13.15 -9.82 -14.86
N ALA A 96 -13.77 -8.91 -14.12
CA ALA A 96 -13.04 -7.96 -13.26
C ALA A 96 -12.28 -8.67 -12.15
N TYR A 97 -12.92 -9.62 -11.46
CA TYR A 97 -12.24 -10.45 -10.45
C TYR A 97 -11.12 -11.29 -11.06
N ALA A 98 -11.33 -11.92 -12.22
CA ALA A 98 -10.30 -12.68 -12.90
C ALA A 98 -9.08 -11.83 -13.23
N ALA A 99 -9.27 -10.59 -13.70
CA ALA A 99 -8.18 -9.65 -13.98
C ALA A 99 -7.32 -9.37 -12.74
N MET A 100 -7.94 -9.26 -11.55
CA MET A 100 -7.23 -9.07 -10.29
C MET A 100 -6.54 -10.34 -9.80
N MET A 101 -7.24 -11.48 -9.79
CA MET A 101 -6.72 -12.76 -9.29
C MET A 101 -5.55 -13.28 -10.13
N GLU A 102 -5.58 -13.08 -11.43
CA GLU A 102 -4.53 -13.44 -12.37
C GLU A 102 -3.39 -12.41 -12.43
N ARG A 103 -3.46 -11.34 -11.59
CA ARG A 103 -2.47 -10.26 -11.53
C ARG A 103 -2.25 -9.53 -12.88
N ARG A 104 -3.28 -9.49 -13.72
CA ARG A 104 -3.25 -8.75 -15.00
C ARG A 104 -3.52 -7.26 -14.82
N ALA A 105 -4.28 -6.89 -13.78
CA ALA A 105 -4.60 -5.51 -13.46
C ALA A 105 -3.34 -4.73 -13.07
N LYS A 106 -3.05 -3.65 -13.79
CA LYS A 106 -1.90 -2.76 -13.56
C LYS A 106 -2.29 -1.46 -12.84
N GLY A 107 -3.57 -1.21 -12.69
CA GLY A 107 -4.16 -0.04 -12.04
C GLY A 107 -5.47 -0.40 -11.35
N LYS A 108 -6.39 0.55 -11.31
CA LYS A 108 -7.73 0.32 -10.78
C LYS A 108 -8.58 -0.42 -11.80
N VAL A 109 -9.30 -1.43 -11.33
CA VAL A 109 -10.38 -2.12 -12.05
C VAL A 109 -11.69 -1.54 -11.53
N ILE A 110 -12.52 -1.02 -12.42
CA ILE A 110 -13.77 -0.33 -12.09
C ILE A 110 -14.95 -1.18 -12.58
N LEU A 111 -15.99 -1.28 -11.74
CA LEU A 111 -17.29 -1.78 -12.13
C LEU A 111 -18.25 -0.60 -12.28
N THR A 112 -19.03 -0.58 -13.37
CA THR A 112 -20.06 0.43 -13.64
C THR A 112 -21.45 -0.19 -13.52
N PHE A 113 -22.42 0.59 -13.00
CA PHE A 113 -23.82 0.21 -12.86
C PHE A 113 -24.67 0.89 -13.90
#